data_b2db9d3e342446781e672d5fc9b5f24f
#
_entry.id   b2db9d3e342446781e672d5fc9b5f24f
#
_cell.length_a   1.000
_cell.length_b   1.000
_cell.length_c   1.000
_cell.angle_alpha   90.00
_cell.angle_beta   90.00
_cell.angle_gamma   90.00
#
_symmetry.space_group_name_H-M   'P 1'
#
loop_
_entity.id
_entity.type
_entity.pdbx_description
1 polymer ?
#
loop_
_entity_poly.entity_id
_entity_poly.type
_entity_poly.pdbx_seq_one_letter_code
_entity_poly.pdbx_strand_id
1 'polypeptide(L)'
;MAAYPAVSAPYGLKPINLIGGQVFAGSTRNFPIQYNYGTAIYYGDAVTLTAGYATIPTYPVNSTNVVVGVFLGCYYTNPTTKQRLYSQYYPGSVLAGDITAIVCDDPDTLFQVAATTSAGGTTIGSVSSLLVGSNIVGGTQTGSATTGNSSMSVVSASAAGATTAGFRIIQLIPDTQISTSCTYVSGGAPSATSVVVSGLAVNTYLPVGTDVYNLVNGQLQYTGATLSSASTVTTTGNTTLTVTSIATQVAGTVVLVQTPEATVKFNFGVHRYNIA
;
A
#
# COMPACT_ATOMS: atom_id res chain seq x y z
N MET A 1 3.35 6.63 25.31
CA MET A 1 3.15 7.32 24.02
C MET A 1 1.72 7.10 23.63
N ALA A 2 1.00 8.15 23.22
CA ALA A 2 -0.32 7.95 22.66
C ALA A 2 -0.18 7.08 21.41
N ALA A 3 -0.94 5.98 21.35
CA ALA A 3 -1.01 5.18 20.14
C ALA A 3 -1.68 6.07 19.06
N TYR A 4 -0.93 6.44 18.03
CA TYR A 4 -1.54 7.01 16.84
C TYR A 4 -2.54 5.99 16.28
N PRO A 5 -3.65 6.44 15.65
CA PRO A 5 -4.59 5.50 15.08
C PRO A 5 -3.85 4.66 14.04
N ALA A 6 -3.69 3.38 14.35
CA ALA A 6 -3.16 2.42 13.42
C ALA A 6 -4.07 2.38 12.19
N VAL A 7 -3.47 2.27 11.01
CA VAL A 7 -4.24 2.01 9.78
C VAL A 7 -4.94 0.68 9.96
N SER A 8 -6.27 0.68 9.98
CA SER A 8 -7.09 -0.50 10.27
C SER A 8 -7.49 -1.29 9.02
N ALA A 9 -7.47 -0.65 7.86
CA ALA A 9 -7.86 -1.26 6.58
C ALA A 9 -7.23 -0.48 5.40
N PRO A 10 -7.02 -1.12 4.25
CA PRO A 10 -6.62 -0.42 3.03
C PRO A 10 -7.72 0.53 2.56
N TYR A 11 -7.33 1.63 1.93
CA TYR A 11 -8.22 2.74 1.59
C TYR A 11 -8.01 3.30 0.17
N GLY A 12 -7.26 2.61 -0.68
CA GLY A 12 -6.93 3.03 -2.04
C GLY A 12 -5.72 3.96 -2.13
N LEU A 13 -5.45 4.44 -3.33
CA LEU A 13 -4.38 5.38 -3.64
C LEU A 13 -4.87 6.81 -3.43
N LYS A 14 -4.24 7.57 -2.54
CA LYS A 14 -4.55 8.98 -2.28
C LYS A 14 -3.46 9.86 -2.86
N PRO A 15 -3.74 10.73 -3.85
CA PRO A 15 -2.75 11.68 -4.35
C PRO A 15 -2.40 12.68 -3.24
N ILE A 16 -1.11 12.91 -3.04
CA ILE A 16 -0.61 13.82 -1.99
C ILE A 16 0.25 14.95 -2.57
N ASN A 17 1.25 14.63 -3.36
CA ASN A 17 2.22 15.56 -3.93
C ASN A 17 2.67 15.09 -5.32
N LEU A 18 3.50 15.90 -5.97
CA LEU A 18 4.29 15.50 -7.13
C LEU A 18 5.73 15.17 -6.68
N ILE A 19 6.40 14.32 -7.47
CA ILE A 19 7.83 14.08 -7.25
C ILE A 19 8.59 15.41 -7.43
N GLY A 20 9.47 15.76 -6.50
CA GLY A 20 10.12 17.06 -6.49
C GLY A 20 9.51 18.08 -5.52
N GLY A 21 8.50 17.67 -4.73
CA GLY A 21 7.96 18.44 -3.60
C GLY A 21 6.88 19.45 -3.95
N GLN A 22 6.39 19.48 -5.17
CA GLN A 22 5.23 20.31 -5.52
C GLN A 22 3.95 19.69 -4.96
N VAL A 23 3.05 20.51 -4.45
CA VAL A 23 1.72 20.07 -3.98
C VAL A 23 0.88 19.58 -5.15
N PHE A 24 0.14 18.48 -4.92
CA PHE A 24 -0.89 18.08 -5.86
C PHE A 24 -2.01 19.15 -5.91
N ALA A 25 -2.05 19.89 -7.00
CA ALA A 25 -3.01 21.01 -7.19
C ALA A 25 -4.33 20.55 -7.87
N GLY A 26 -4.65 19.26 -7.85
CA GLY A 26 -5.85 18.70 -8.50
C GLY A 26 -5.70 18.53 -10.01
N SER A 27 -4.50 18.28 -10.51
CA SER A 27 -4.28 17.94 -11.92
C SER A 27 -5.01 16.62 -12.25
N THR A 28 -6.14 16.76 -12.92
CA THR A 28 -7.00 15.65 -13.30
C THR A 28 -7.44 15.78 -14.74
N ARG A 29 -7.72 14.63 -15.35
CA ARG A 29 -8.29 14.54 -16.69
C ARG A 29 -9.60 13.76 -16.69
N ASN A 30 -10.48 14.12 -17.61
CA ASN A 30 -11.78 13.48 -17.77
C ASN A 30 -11.72 12.40 -18.84
N PHE A 31 -12.14 11.17 -18.47
CA PHE A 31 -12.26 10.06 -19.39
C PHE A 31 -13.69 9.50 -19.39
N PRO A 32 -14.27 9.13 -20.54
CA PRO A 32 -15.59 8.52 -20.55
C PRO A 32 -15.54 7.12 -19.92
N ILE A 33 -16.62 6.73 -19.24
CA ILE A 33 -16.92 5.35 -18.86
C ILE A 33 -17.98 4.83 -19.82
N GLN A 34 -17.80 3.60 -20.28
CA GLN A 34 -18.73 2.99 -21.24
C GLN A 34 -20.14 2.88 -20.65
N TYR A 35 -21.16 3.13 -21.48
CA TYR A 35 -22.56 2.89 -21.15
C TYR A 35 -22.74 1.47 -20.58
N ASN A 36 -23.42 1.36 -19.44
CA ASN A 36 -23.69 0.09 -18.77
C ASN A 36 -22.43 -0.74 -18.43
N TYR A 37 -21.28 -0.08 -18.15
CA TYR A 37 -20.08 -0.78 -17.69
C TYR A 37 -20.37 -1.47 -16.36
N GLY A 38 -20.21 -2.81 -16.31
CA GLY A 38 -20.72 -3.64 -15.23
C GLY A 38 -19.90 -3.61 -13.94
N THR A 39 -18.65 -3.13 -14.00
CA THR A 39 -17.73 -3.15 -12.83
C THR A 39 -17.74 -1.82 -12.11
N ALA A 40 -17.93 -1.82 -10.79
CA ALA A 40 -17.81 -0.63 -9.98
C ALA A 40 -16.35 -0.13 -9.95
N ILE A 41 -16.17 1.20 -9.89
CA ILE A 41 -14.86 1.87 -9.76
C ILE A 41 -14.94 2.77 -8.55
N TYR A 42 -14.03 2.57 -7.59
CA TYR A 42 -14.02 3.30 -6.32
C TYR A 42 -12.93 4.37 -6.28
N TYR A 43 -13.11 5.36 -5.42
CA TYR A 43 -12.10 6.39 -5.18
C TYR A 43 -10.78 5.76 -4.73
N GLY A 44 -9.71 6.07 -5.44
CA GLY A 44 -8.38 5.50 -5.17
C GLY A 44 -8.07 4.21 -5.94
N ASP A 45 -8.94 3.80 -6.87
CA ASP A 45 -8.65 2.70 -7.78
C ASP A 45 -7.69 3.12 -8.89
N ALA A 46 -6.77 2.24 -9.25
CA ALA A 46 -6.05 2.38 -10.51
C ALA A 46 -6.99 2.09 -11.68
N VAL A 47 -6.90 2.88 -12.73
CA VAL A 47 -7.70 2.72 -13.95
C VAL A 47 -6.84 2.65 -15.20
N THR A 48 -7.33 1.93 -16.20
CA THR A 48 -6.73 1.85 -17.54
C THR A 48 -7.70 2.36 -18.59
N LEU A 49 -7.23 2.48 -19.83
CA LEU A 49 -8.07 2.81 -20.99
C LEU A 49 -8.22 1.59 -21.90
N THR A 50 -9.46 1.17 -22.10
CA THR A 50 -9.84 0.14 -23.06
C THR A 50 -10.76 0.77 -24.12
N ALA A 51 -10.32 0.77 -25.37
CA ALA A 51 -11.06 1.42 -26.47
C ALA A 51 -11.45 2.90 -26.18
N GLY A 52 -10.61 3.63 -25.41
CA GLY A 52 -10.83 5.02 -25.04
C GLY A 52 -11.70 5.23 -23.79
N TYR A 53 -12.26 4.18 -23.20
CA TYR A 53 -13.05 4.24 -21.98
C TYR A 53 -12.22 3.89 -20.75
N ALA A 54 -12.45 4.60 -19.64
CA ALA A 54 -11.87 4.26 -18.35
C ALA A 54 -12.47 2.95 -17.82
N THR A 55 -11.60 2.00 -17.52
CA THR A 55 -11.96 0.67 -17.02
C THR A 55 -11.01 0.24 -15.91
N ILE A 56 -11.41 -0.80 -15.18
CA ILE A 56 -10.55 -1.43 -14.18
C ILE A 56 -9.48 -2.26 -14.91
N PRO A 57 -8.17 -2.12 -14.60
CA PRO A 57 -7.13 -2.94 -15.16
C PRO A 57 -7.21 -4.37 -14.65
N THR A 58 -6.58 -5.31 -15.36
CA THR A 58 -6.28 -6.64 -14.79
C THR A 58 -5.23 -6.49 -13.69
N TYR A 59 -5.40 -7.18 -12.57
CA TYR A 59 -4.44 -7.18 -11.48
C TYR A 59 -3.52 -8.40 -11.51
N PRO A 60 -2.31 -8.29 -10.99
CA PRO A 60 -1.70 -7.08 -10.40
C PRO A 60 -1.34 -6.02 -11.44
N VAL A 61 -1.32 -4.75 -11.03
CA VAL A 61 -0.80 -3.66 -11.85
C VAL A 61 0.71 -3.89 -12.08
N ASN A 62 1.11 -3.99 -13.34
CA ASN A 62 2.49 -4.28 -13.75
C ASN A 62 2.74 -3.78 -15.20
N SER A 63 3.90 -4.06 -15.75
CA SER A 63 4.28 -3.64 -17.11
C SER A 63 3.40 -4.24 -18.24
N THR A 64 2.67 -5.31 -17.97
CA THR A 64 1.70 -5.90 -18.91
C THR A 64 0.30 -5.29 -18.71
N ASN A 65 -0.06 -5.00 -17.46
CA ASN A 65 -1.36 -4.46 -17.06
C ASN A 65 -1.22 -2.97 -16.75
N VAL A 66 -1.02 -2.18 -17.79
CA VAL A 66 -0.73 -0.76 -17.69
C VAL A 66 -1.93 0.05 -17.20
N VAL A 67 -1.63 1.15 -16.52
CA VAL A 67 -2.63 2.09 -16.00
C VAL A 67 -2.49 3.46 -16.62
N VAL A 68 -3.57 4.24 -16.62
CA VAL A 68 -3.55 5.65 -17.01
C VAL A 68 -3.50 6.58 -15.81
N GLY A 69 -3.96 6.14 -14.66
CA GLY A 69 -3.97 6.94 -13.44
C GLY A 69 -4.85 6.37 -12.35
N VAL A 70 -5.24 7.24 -11.41
CA VAL A 70 -6.07 6.90 -10.24
C VAL A 70 -7.42 7.60 -10.35
N PHE A 71 -8.49 6.85 -10.16
CA PHE A 71 -9.86 7.35 -10.18
C PHE A 71 -10.17 8.14 -8.91
N LEU A 72 -10.66 9.37 -9.09
CA LEU A 72 -11.02 10.29 -8.01
C LEU A 72 -12.52 10.58 -7.91
N GLY A 73 -13.32 10.02 -8.80
CA GLY A 73 -14.76 10.20 -8.83
C GLY A 73 -15.31 10.21 -10.24
N CYS A 74 -16.61 10.35 -10.35
CA CYS A 74 -17.30 10.45 -11.64
C CYS A 74 -18.51 11.39 -11.55
N TYR A 75 -19.02 11.74 -12.73
CA TYR A 75 -20.29 12.41 -12.86
C TYR A 75 -21.05 11.88 -14.08
N TYR A 76 -22.36 11.90 -14.01
CA TYR A 76 -23.27 11.50 -15.09
C TYR A 76 -24.66 12.07 -14.87
N THR A 77 -25.49 12.09 -15.89
CA THR A 77 -26.91 12.43 -15.77
C THR A 77 -27.70 11.20 -15.31
N ASN A 78 -28.31 11.29 -14.14
CA ASN A 78 -29.13 10.20 -13.63
C ASN A 78 -30.27 9.87 -14.62
N PRO A 79 -30.38 8.64 -15.12
CA PRO A 79 -31.36 8.30 -16.16
C PRO A 79 -32.80 8.41 -15.69
N THR A 80 -33.07 8.35 -14.39
CA THR A 80 -34.40 8.47 -13.80
C THR A 80 -34.77 9.91 -13.50
N THR A 81 -33.93 10.63 -12.72
CA THR A 81 -34.24 11.99 -12.26
C THR A 81 -33.85 13.06 -13.25
N LYS A 82 -33.06 12.74 -14.29
CA LYS A 82 -32.50 13.65 -15.29
C LYS A 82 -31.61 14.76 -14.70
N GLN A 83 -31.19 14.59 -13.46
CA GLN A 83 -30.28 15.51 -12.79
C GLN A 83 -28.83 15.03 -12.92
N ARG A 84 -27.90 15.99 -13.02
CA ARG A 84 -26.46 15.67 -13.00
C ARG A 84 -26.05 15.26 -11.59
N LEU A 85 -25.47 14.07 -11.50
CA LEU A 85 -24.98 13.48 -10.25
C LEU A 85 -23.45 13.49 -10.26
N TYR A 86 -22.85 13.94 -9.16
CA TYR A 86 -21.43 13.76 -8.86
C TYR A 86 -21.29 12.69 -7.80
N SER A 87 -20.45 11.71 -8.05
CA SER A 87 -20.26 10.58 -7.15
C SER A 87 -18.78 10.31 -6.92
N GLN A 88 -18.42 9.96 -5.69
CA GLN A 88 -17.08 9.55 -5.32
C GLN A 88 -16.70 8.21 -5.96
N TYR A 89 -17.69 7.37 -6.29
CA TYR A 89 -17.47 6.09 -6.94
C TYR A 89 -18.47 5.87 -8.06
N TYR A 90 -18.09 5.05 -9.03
CA TYR A 90 -18.99 4.55 -10.08
C TYR A 90 -19.59 3.22 -9.61
N PRO A 91 -20.92 3.11 -9.45
CA PRO A 91 -21.54 1.93 -8.85
C PRO A 91 -21.59 0.69 -9.76
N GLY A 92 -21.24 0.82 -11.03
CA GLY A 92 -21.45 -0.23 -12.03
C GLY A 92 -22.84 -0.19 -12.65
N SER A 93 -22.96 -0.67 -13.88
CA SER A 93 -24.22 -0.87 -14.60
C SER A 93 -25.12 0.37 -14.70
N VAL A 94 -24.54 1.57 -14.73
CA VAL A 94 -25.29 2.82 -14.90
C VAL A 94 -25.73 2.97 -16.36
N LEU A 95 -27.03 3.17 -16.58
CA LEU A 95 -27.64 3.33 -17.91
C LEU A 95 -27.65 4.81 -18.35
N ALA A 96 -26.50 5.47 -18.27
CA ALA A 96 -26.30 6.84 -18.75
C ALA A 96 -25.27 6.85 -19.90
N GLY A 97 -25.44 7.74 -20.87
CA GLY A 97 -24.53 7.85 -22.02
C GLY A 97 -23.41 8.88 -21.83
N ASP A 98 -23.45 9.65 -20.75
CA ASP A 98 -22.55 10.77 -20.46
C ASP A 98 -21.67 10.55 -19.23
N ILE A 99 -21.42 9.28 -18.86
CA ILE A 99 -20.64 8.96 -17.68
C ILE A 99 -19.19 9.37 -17.90
N THR A 100 -18.68 10.20 -17.01
CA THR A 100 -17.32 10.74 -17.08
C THR A 100 -16.58 10.46 -15.78
N ALA A 101 -15.44 9.78 -15.86
CA ALA A 101 -14.48 9.59 -14.78
C ALA A 101 -13.56 10.78 -14.65
N ILE A 102 -13.26 11.19 -13.43
CA ILE A 102 -12.22 12.16 -13.06
C ILE A 102 -11.01 11.35 -12.61
N VAL A 103 -9.91 11.44 -13.34
CA VAL A 103 -8.72 10.62 -13.14
C VAL A 103 -7.50 11.50 -12.93
N CYS A 104 -6.74 11.20 -11.88
CA CYS A 104 -5.39 11.74 -11.69
C CYS A 104 -4.44 10.93 -12.58
N ASP A 105 -4.04 11.49 -13.72
CA ASP A 105 -3.27 10.80 -14.76
C ASP A 105 -1.84 11.33 -14.93
N ASP A 106 -1.38 12.17 -14.01
CA ASP A 106 -0.01 12.66 -13.98
C ASP A 106 0.94 11.56 -13.48
N PRO A 107 1.91 11.10 -14.31
CA PRO A 107 2.84 10.04 -13.96
C PRO A 107 3.79 10.40 -12.80
N ASP A 108 3.94 11.67 -12.49
CA ASP A 108 4.80 12.16 -11.42
C ASP A 108 4.07 12.35 -10.09
N THR A 109 2.78 12.06 -10.06
CA THR A 109 1.99 12.11 -8.81
C THR A 109 2.45 11.04 -7.83
N LEU A 110 2.61 11.45 -6.58
CA LEU A 110 2.88 10.60 -5.44
C LEU A 110 1.57 10.26 -4.73
N PHE A 111 1.42 8.99 -4.39
CA PHE A 111 0.23 8.46 -3.71
C PHE A 111 0.59 7.91 -2.34
N GLN A 112 -0.19 8.27 -1.34
CA GLN A 112 -0.20 7.58 -0.06
C GLN A 112 -1.05 6.32 -0.19
N VAL A 113 -0.54 5.20 0.34
CA VAL A 113 -1.21 3.91 0.25
C VAL A 113 -0.88 3.04 1.46
N ALA A 114 -1.85 2.25 1.91
CA ALA A 114 -1.65 1.25 2.94
C ALA A 114 -0.97 -0.02 2.35
N ALA A 115 -0.18 -0.68 3.17
CA ALA A 115 0.39 -1.98 2.86
C ALA A 115 -0.49 -3.10 3.41
N THR A 116 -0.65 -4.19 2.66
CA THR A 116 -1.33 -5.40 3.09
C THR A 116 -0.40 -6.61 3.02
N THR A 117 -0.71 -7.67 3.78
CA THR A 117 0.10 -8.89 3.79
C THR A 117 -0.05 -9.73 2.53
N SER A 118 -1.15 -9.56 1.79
CA SER A 118 -1.43 -10.30 0.55
C SER A 118 -2.25 -9.46 -0.42
N ALA A 119 -2.20 -9.80 -1.69
CA ALA A 119 -3.04 -9.20 -2.72
C ALA A 119 -4.53 -9.50 -2.43
N GLY A 120 -5.37 -8.45 -2.39
CA GLY A 120 -6.79 -8.56 -2.04
C GLY A 120 -7.06 -8.81 -0.55
N GLY A 121 -6.03 -8.89 0.28
CA GLY A 121 -6.17 -8.99 1.73
C GLY A 121 -6.56 -7.66 2.37
N THR A 122 -7.24 -7.75 3.51
CA THR A 122 -7.57 -6.58 4.36
C THR A 122 -6.64 -6.43 5.56
N THR A 123 -5.81 -7.46 5.83
CA THR A 123 -4.85 -7.43 6.92
C THR A 123 -3.70 -6.50 6.59
N ILE A 124 -3.50 -5.48 7.42
CA ILE A 124 -2.41 -4.53 7.26
C ILE A 124 -1.06 -5.22 7.43
N GLY A 125 -0.16 -4.94 6.49
CA GLY A 125 1.22 -5.40 6.48
C GLY A 125 2.18 -4.33 7.00
N SER A 126 3.47 -4.56 6.77
CA SER A 126 4.53 -3.58 7.04
C SER A 126 5.46 -3.48 5.85
N VAL A 127 5.82 -2.28 5.47
CA VAL A 127 6.86 -2.03 4.46
C VAL A 127 8.17 -1.77 5.17
N SER A 128 9.19 -2.57 4.85
CA SER A 128 10.52 -2.39 5.43
C SER A 128 11.20 -1.13 4.89
N SER A 129 12.00 -0.50 5.75
CA SER A 129 12.85 0.64 5.38
C SER A 129 13.85 0.31 4.27
N LEU A 130 14.27 -0.95 4.15
CA LEU A 130 15.15 -1.43 3.06
C LEU A 130 14.53 -1.34 1.67
N LEU A 131 13.21 -1.23 1.60
CA LEU A 131 12.47 -1.25 0.33
C LEU A 131 12.27 0.14 -0.28
N VAL A 132 12.68 1.19 0.41
CA VAL A 132 12.66 2.55 -0.15
C VAL A 132 13.53 2.58 -1.41
N GLY A 133 12.97 3.09 -2.51
CA GLY A 133 13.59 3.05 -3.83
C GLY A 133 13.40 1.74 -4.60
N SER A 134 12.80 0.71 -4.00
CA SER A 134 12.48 -0.57 -4.66
C SER A 134 11.06 -0.57 -5.23
N ASN A 135 10.81 -1.53 -6.12
CA ASN A 135 9.49 -1.72 -6.70
C ASN A 135 8.63 -2.65 -5.83
N ILE A 136 7.32 -2.40 -5.81
CA ILE A 136 6.34 -3.16 -5.03
C ILE A 136 5.09 -3.44 -5.86
N VAL A 137 4.50 -4.60 -5.66
CA VAL A 137 3.28 -5.01 -6.38
C VAL A 137 2.05 -4.36 -5.73
N GLY A 138 1.13 -3.87 -6.55
CA GLY A 138 -0.19 -3.45 -6.11
C GLY A 138 -1.08 -4.64 -5.76
N GLY A 139 -1.85 -4.50 -4.68
CA GLY A 139 -2.89 -5.46 -4.32
C GLY A 139 -4.04 -5.45 -5.32
N THR A 140 -4.88 -6.47 -5.22
CA THR A 140 -6.12 -6.52 -5.99
C THR A 140 -7.13 -5.50 -5.47
N GLN A 141 -7.96 -5.03 -6.37
CA GLN A 141 -8.96 -4.03 -6.10
C GLN A 141 -10.27 -4.68 -5.62
N THR A 142 -10.72 -4.23 -4.51
CA THR A 142 -12.09 -4.29 -4.06
C THR A 142 -12.42 -2.94 -3.43
N GLY A 143 -13.67 -2.63 -3.20
CA GLY A 143 -14.06 -1.35 -2.60
C GLY A 143 -15.35 -1.47 -1.82
N SER A 144 -15.70 -0.42 -1.12
CA SER A 144 -16.92 -0.36 -0.31
C SER A 144 -17.90 0.65 -0.93
N ALA A 145 -19.05 0.16 -1.34
CA ALA A 145 -20.14 1.03 -1.81
C ALA A 145 -20.68 1.95 -0.70
N THR A 146 -20.47 1.59 0.57
CA THR A 146 -20.90 2.42 1.71
C THR A 146 -19.99 3.65 1.89
N THR A 147 -18.68 3.48 1.70
CA THR A 147 -17.70 4.58 1.86
C THR A 147 -17.33 5.23 0.53
N GLY A 148 -17.55 4.54 -0.59
CA GLY A 148 -17.08 4.95 -1.92
C GLY A 148 -15.56 4.78 -2.13
N ASN A 149 -14.84 4.28 -1.13
CA ASN A 149 -13.39 4.10 -1.18
C ASN A 149 -12.98 2.74 -1.71
N SER A 150 -11.90 2.72 -2.46
CA SER A 150 -11.17 1.51 -2.84
C SER A 150 -10.51 0.86 -1.62
N SER A 151 -10.24 -0.44 -1.73
CA SER A 151 -9.32 -1.15 -0.83
C SER A 151 -7.98 -1.47 -1.50
N MET A 152 -7.64 -0.76 -2.58
CA MET A 152 -6.33 -0.93 -3.22
C MET A 152 -5.21 -0.63 -2.24
N SER A 153 -4.18 -1.47 -2.28
CA SER A 153 -3.05 -1.45 -1.35
C SER A 153 -1.76 -1.83 -2.08
N VAL A 154 -0.63 -1.77 -1.41
CA VAL A 154 0.61 -2.43 -1.85
C VAL A 154 0.86 -3.68 -1.02
N VAL A 155 1.45 -4.72 -1.63
CA VAL A 155 1.64 -6.01 -0.96
C VAL A 155 3.02 -6.08 -0.33
N SER A 156 3.09 -5.98 1.00
CA SER A 156 4.36 -5.94 1.75
C SER A 156 5.27 -7.15 1.50
N ALA A 157 4.68 -8.34 1.34
CA ALA A 157 5.43 -9.56 1.08
C ALA A 157 6.01 -9.67 -0.35
N SER A 158 5.60 -8.82 -1.28
CA SER A 158 6.02 -8.87 -2.69
C SER A 158 7.10 -7.85 -3.05
N ALA A 159 7.60 -7.16 -2.05
CA ALA A 159 8.63 -6.15 -2.27
C ALA A 159 9.98 -6.83 -2.44
N ALA A 160 10.55 -6.75 -3.60
CA ALA A 160 11.96 -6.74 -3.93
C ALA A 160 12.16 -6.89 -5.45
N GLY A 161 12.72 -5.87 -6.08
CA GLY A 161 13.48 -6.02 -7.33
C GLY A 161 12.74 -6.47 -8.59
N ALA A 162 11.44 -6.76 -8.54
CA ALA A 162 10.67 -7.08 -9.73
C ALA A 162 10.54 -5.83 -10.59
N THR A 163 11.30 -5.76 -11.68
CA THR A 163 11.24 -4.66 -12.67
C THR A 163 9.83 -4.47 -13.23
N THR A 164 8.98 -5.48 -13.12
CA THR A 164 7.60 -5.51 -13.59
C THR A 164 6.57 -5.05 -12.57
N ALA A 165 6.94 -4.78 -11.31
CA ALA A 165 6.00 -4.36 -10.27
C ALA A 165 5.41 -2.97 -10.56
N GLY A 166 4.13 -2.79 -10.23
CA GLY A 166 3.35 -1.62 -10.62
C GLY A 166 3.75 -0.30 -9.97
N PHE A 167 4.31 -0.35 -8.77
CA PHE A 167 4.64 0.83 -7.98
C PHE A 167 6.10 0.84 -7.56
N ARG A 168 6.60 2.06 -7.31
CA ARG A 168 7.90 2.31 -6.68
C ARG A 168 7.69 3.00 -5.35
N ILE A 169 8.31 2.49 -4.30
CA ILE A 169 8.30 3.11 -2.98
C ILE A 169 9.23 4.31 -2.98
N ILE A 170 8.72 5.49 -2.66
CA ILE A 170 9.50 6.73 -2.59
C ILE A 170 9.94 6.99 -1.16
N GLN A 171 9.03 6.85 -0.21
CA GLN A 171 9.33 6.98 1.22
C GLN A 171 8.32 6.22 2.07
N LEU A 172 8.67 5.96 3.31
CA LEU A 172 7.76 5.46 4.32
C LEU A 172 7.08 6.63 5.05
N ILE A 173 5.91 6.39 5.62
CA ILE A 173 5.17 7.40 6.40
C ILE A 173 5.43 7.14 7.88
N PRO A 174 6.28 7.97 8.54
CA PRO A 174 6.67 7.75 9.93
C PRO A 174 5.53 7.99 10.92
N ASP A 175 4.55 8.83 10.56
CA ASP A 175 3.47 9.23 11.46
C ASP A 175 2.54 8.08 11.84
N THR A 176 2.48 7.03 11.03
CA THR A 176 1.67 5.82 11.26
C THR A 176 2.49 4.63 11.74
N GLN A 177 3.80 4.79 11.95
CA GLN A 177 4.66 3.72 12.44
C GLN A 177 4.28 3.28 13.85
N ILE A 178 4.32 1.97 14.05
CA ILE A 178 4.09 1.33 15.35
C ILE A 178 5.40 0.70 15.81
N SER A 179 5.90 1.11 16.96
CA SER A 179 7.12 0.56 17.57
C SER A 179 6.77 -0.29 18.78
N THR A 180 7.22 -1.52 18.79
CA THR A 180 7.03 -2.46 19.90
C THR A 180 8.38 -2.87 20.48
N SER A 181 8.62 -2.55 21.74
CA SER A 181 9.87 -2.93 22.44
C SER A 181 9.75 -4.32 23.05
N CYS A 182 10.80 -5.11 22.94
CA CYS A 182 10.95 -6.43 23.55
C CYS A 182 12.41 -6.67 23.94
N THR A 183 12.68 -7.78 24.62
CA THR A 183 14.04 -8.13 25.06
C THR A 183 14.53 -9.35 24.29
N TYR A 184 15.73 -9.26 23.78
CA TYR A 184 16.41 -10.38 23.13
C TYR A 184 16.72 -11.51 24.12
N VAL A 185 16.44 -12.74 23.77
CA VAL A 185 16.69 -13.90 24.63
C VAL A 185 17.76 -14.81 24.02
N SER A 186 17.67 -15.11 22.72
CA SER A 186 18.65 -15.98 22.05
C SER A 186 18.54 -15.87 20.54
N GLY A 187 19.55 -16.32 19.81
CA GLY A 187 19.61 -16.27 18.33
C GLY A 187 20.73 -15.32 17.85
N GLY A 188 20.65 -14.85 16.63
CA GLY A 188 21.37 -13.65 16.17
C GLY A 188 22.89 -13.75 15.99
N ALA A 189 23.39 -14.81 15.42
CA ALA A 189 24.65 -14.72 14.67
C ALA A 189 24.38 -14.11 13.28
N PRO A 190 25.34 -13.43 12.64
CA PRO A 190 25.21 -13.03 11.25
C PRO A 190 24.74 -14.22 10.39
N SER A 191 23.75 -14.03 9.55
CA SER A 191 23.05 -15.07 8.79
C SER A 191 22.00 -15.91 9.55
N ALA A 192 21.74 -15.69 10.82
CA ALA A 192 20.62 -16.36 11.51
C ALA A 192 19.27 -15.89 10.92
N THR A 193 18.33 -16.82 10.83
CA THR A 193 16.98 -16.60 10.30
C THR A 193 15.91 -16.60 11.37
N SER A 194 16.30 -16.60 12.64
CA SER A 194 15.37 -16.52 13.77
C SER A 194 15.92 -15.73 14.93
N VAL A 195 15.04 -15.02 15.61
CA VAL A 195 15.33 -14.25 16.81
C VAL A 195 14.31 -14.63 17.88
N VAL A 196 14.78 -14.96 19.06
CA VAL A 196 13.91 -15.22 20.22
C VAL A 196 13.86 -13.98 21.08
N VAL A 197 12.68 -13.48 21.33
CA VAL A 197 12.42 -12.27 22.13
C VAL A 197 11.41 -12.58 23.25
N SER A 198 11.44 -11.78 24.29
CA SER A 198 10.48 -11.83 25.40
C SER A 198 9.89 -10.43 25.66
N GLY A 199 8.80 -10.39 26.42
CA GLY A 199 8.14 -9.13 26.78
C GLY A 199 7.13 -8.60 25.79
N LEU A 200 6.80 -9.38 24.75
CA LEU A 200 5.69 -9.04 23.86
C LEU A 200 4.34 -9.36 24.53
N ALA A 201 3.37 -8.48 24.35
CA ALA A 201 2.01 -8.72 24.83
C ALA A 201 1.32 -9.82 24.01
N VAL A 202 0.51 -10.64 24.70
CA VAL A 202 -0.33 -11.65 24.02
C VAL A 202 -1.28 -10.95 23.03
N ASN A 203 -1.54 -11.58 21.90
CA ASN A 203 -2.30 -11.06 20.77
C ASN A 203 -1.60 -9.91 19.99
N THR A 204 -0.33 -9.60 20.28
CA THR A 204 0.45 -8.72 19.40
C THR A 204 0.64 -9.40 18.05
N TYR A 205 0.12 -8.79 17.00
CA TYR A 205 0.33 -9.22 15.62
C TYR A 205 1.51 -8.47 15.00
N LEU A 206 2.46 -9.21 14.46
CA LEU A 206 3.66 -8.72 13.79
C LEU A 206 3.63 -9.17 12.32
N PRO A 207 3.34 -8.27 11.39
CA PRO A 207 3.26 -8.61 9.97
C PRO A 207 4.64 -8.86 9.34
N VAL A 208 4.65 -9.52 8.19
CA VAL A 208 5.83 -9.59 7.31
C VAL A 208 6.29 -8.19 6.95
N GLY A 209 7.61 -7.98 6.91
CA GLY A 209 8.22 -6.68 6.61
C GLY A 209 8.41 -5.79 7.83
N THR A 210 8.05 -6.24 9.05
CA THR A 210 8.38 -5.54 10.28
C THR A 210 9.91 -5.48 10.44
N ASP A 211 10.44 -4.28 10.59
CA ASP A 211 11.88 -4.05 10.76
C ASP A 211 12.34 -4.36 12.19
N VAL A 212 13.53 -4.93 12.33
CA VAL A 212 14.14 -5.27 13.61
C VAL A 212 15.30 -4.32 13.92
N TYR A 213 15.21 -3.61 15.04
CA TYR A 213 16.24 -2.69 15.51
C TYR A 213 16.79 -3.12 16.87
N ASN A 214 18.06 -2.83 17.13
CA ASN A 214 18.61 -2.79 18.47
C ASN A 214 18.47 -1.38 19.05
N LEU A 215 18.17 -1.28 20.34
CA LEU A 215 18.23 -0.01 21.07
C LEU A 215 19.58 0.07 21.80
N VAL A 216 20.51 0.85 21.27
CA VAL A 216 21.85 1.01 21.83
C VAL A 216 22.03 2.47 22.25
N ASN A 217 22.29 2.71 23.54
CA ASN A 217 22.45 4.08 24.10
C ASN A 217 21.29 5.03 23.73
N GLY A 218 20.07 4.51 23.69
CA GLY A 218 18.87 5.29 23.32
C GLY A 218 18.70 5.56 21.83
N GLN A 219 19.57 5.02 20.97
CA GLN A 219 19.49 5.14 19.53
C GLN A 219 19.06 3.81 18.88
N LEU A 220 18.17 3.90 17.89
CA LEU A 220 17.76 2.75 17.09
C LEU A 220 18.86 2.42 16.08
N GLN A 221 19.41 1.21 16.16
CA GLN A 221 20.35 0.66 15.19
C GLN A 221 19.67 -0.44 14.41
N TYR A 222 19.53 -0.25 13.10
CA TYR A 222 18.93 -1.26 12.24
C TYR A 222 19.80 -2.52 12.16
N THR A 223 19.20 -3.69 12.38
CA THR A 223 19.92 -4.97 12.36
C THR A 223 20.13 -5.54 10.96
N GLY A 224 19.53 -4.95 9.94
CA GLY A 224 19.49 -5.49 8.59
C GLY A 224 18.43 -6.59 8.40
N ALA A 225 17.65 -6.87 9.42
CA ALA A 225 16.65 -7.94 9.40
C ALA A 225 15.22 -7.40 9.42
N THR A 226 14.35 -8.11 8.73
CA THR A 226 12.89 -7.91 8.75
C THR A 226 12.21 -9.24 9.03
N LEU A 227 11.00 -9.22 9.55
CA LEU A 227 10.21 -10.44 9.66
C LEU A 227 9.91 -11.00 8.26
N SER A 228 10.32 -12.25 8.04
CA SER A 228 10.06 -13.00 6.80
C SER A 228 8.74 -13.79 6.86
N SER A 229 8.21 -14.02 8.06
CA SER A 229 6.85 -14.55 8.27
C SER A 229 6.11 -13.74 9.32
N ALA A 230 4.79 -13.63 9.15
CA ALA A 230 3.95 -13.00 10.17
C ALA A 230 3.94 -13.84 11.45
N SER A 231 3.90 -13.19 12.59
CA SER A 231 3.84 -13.83 13.89
C SER A 231 2.72 -13.20 14.75
N THR A 232 1.96 -14.05 15.43
CA THR A 232 1.03 -13.62 16.48
C THR A 232 1.49 -14.19 17.80
N VAL A 233 1.66 -13.33 18.80
CA VAL A 233 2.06 -13.74 20.14
C VAL A 233 0.90 -14.46 20.82
N THR A 234 1.04 -15.76 21.05
CA THR A 234 -0.04 -16.60 21.61
C THR A 234 0.07 -16.83 23.11
N THR A 235 1.27 -16.69 23.66
CA THR A 235 1.56 -16.95 25.09
C THR A 235 2.47 -15.87 25.67
N THR A 236 2.40 -15.68 26.99
CA THR A 236 3.37 -14.88 27.72
C THR A 236 4.72 -15.63 27.78
N GLY A 237 5.82 -14.92 27.59
CA GLY A 237 7.16 -15.46 27.64
C GLY A 237 7.96 -15.26 26.36
N ASN A 238 8.67 -16.28 25.95
CA ASN A 238 9.54 -16.20 24.78
C ASN A 238 8.74 -16.43 23.48
N THR A 239 8.97 -15.56 22.49
CA THR A 239 8.43 -15.67 21.16
C THR A 239 9.56 -15.80 20.14
N THR A 240 9.50 -16.81 19.28
CA THR A 240 10.45 -16.97 18.17
C THR A 240 9.93 -16.24 16.95
N LEU A 241 10.71 -15.27 16.46
CA LEU A 241 10.43 -14.52 15.25
C LEU A 241 11.28 -15.06 14.11
N THR A 242 10.64 -15.40 12.99
CA THR A 242 11.35 -15.77 11.77
C THR A 242 11.70 -14.50 11.00
N VAL A 243 12.97 -14.29 10.73
CA VAL A 243 13.50 -13.07 10.12
C VAL A 243 14.29 -13.38 8.85
N THR A 244 14.51 -12.37 8.03
CA THR A 244 15.53 -12.40 6.99
C THR A 244 16.92 -12.49 7.62
N SER A 245 17.96 -12.75 6.84
CA SER A 245 19.33 -12.83 7.35
C SER A 245 19.69 -11.57 8.16
N ILE A 246 20.22 -11.77 9.36
CA ILE A 246 20.61 -10.70 10.28
C ILE A 246 22.05 -10.25 9.94
N ALA A 247 22.19 -8.99 9.55
CA ALA A 247 23.51 -8.42 9.25
C ALA A 247 24.29 -8.01 10.51
N THR A 248 23.60 -7.64 11.58
CA THR A 248 24.19 -7.22 12.86
C THR A 248 23.59 -8.06 13.99
N GLN A 249 24.44 -8.49 14.91
CA GLN A 249 23.97 -9.30 16.04
C GLN A 249 22.87 -8.56 16.83
N VAL A 250 21.77 -9.25 17.07
CA VAL A 250 20.70 -8.76 17.94
C VAL A 250 21.12 -8.94 19.39
N ALA A 251 20.99 -7.90 20.19
CA ALA A 251 21.36 -7.93 21.62
C ALA A 251 20.54 -6.90 22.42
N GLY A 252 20.33 -7.19 23.69
CA GLY A 252 19.68 -6.25 24.62
C GLY A 252 18.23 -5.96 24.30
N THR A 253 17.85 -4.68 24.26
CA THR A 253 16.51 -4.26 23.91
C THR A 253 16.34 -4.23 22.40
N VAL A 254 15.33 -4.93 21.92
CA VAL A 254 14.93 -4.98 20.52
C VAL A 254 13.69 -4.14 20.31
N VAL A 255 13.67 -3.37 19.25
CA VAL A 255 12.49 -2.59 18.85
C VAL A 255 12.03 -3.10 17.48
N LEU A 256 10.80 -3.55 17.43
CA LEU A 256 10.12 -4.00 16.21
C LEU A 256 9.33 -2.82 15.66
N VAL A 257 9.66 -2.38 14.45
CA VAL A 257 9.03 -1.23 13.80
C VAL A 257 8.17 -1.70 12.65
N GLN A 258 6.87 -1.44 12.72
CA GLN A 258 5.89 -1.69 11.68
C GLN A 258 5.58 -0.38 10.97
N THR A 259 5.65 -0.38 9.64
CA THR A 259 5.29 0.78 8.81
C THR A 259 4.13 0.39 7.88
N PRO A 260 2.89 0.70 8.27
CA PRO A 260 1.70 0.26 7.55
C PRO A 260 1.43 1.05 6.27
N GLU A 261 2.09 2.19 6.08
CA GLU A 261 1.85 3.08 4.95
C GLU A 261 3.14 3.52 4.28
N ALA A 262 3.05 3.71 2.98
CA ALA A 262 4.13 4.24 2.17
C ALA A 262 3.62 5.26 1.15
N THR A 263 4.52 6.14 0.73
CA THR A 263 4.34 6.98 -0.44
C THR A 263 4.92 6.25 -1.65
N VAL A 264 4.09 6.06 -2.65
CA VAL A 264 4.46 5.36 -3.88
C VAL A 264 4.17 6.21 -5.11
N LYS A 265 4.81 5.88 -6.21
CA LYS A 265 4.43 6.35 -7.55
C LYS A 265 4.27 5.17 -8.50
N PHE A 266 3.60 5.37 -9.63
CA PHE A 266 3.62 4.38 -10.69
C PHE A 266 5.04 4.14 -11.19
N ASN A 267 5.42 2.88 -11.35
CA ASN A 267 6.73 2.53 -11.84
C ASN A 267 6.86 2.89 -13.33
N PHE A 268 8.08 3.20 -13.75
CA PHE A 268 8.37 3.43 -15.15
C PHE A 268 8.00 2.19 -15.99
N GLY A 269 7.33 2.40 -17.13
CA GLY A 269 6.84 1.31 -17.97
C GLY A 269 5.48 0.73 -17.58
N VAL A 270 4.87 1.21 -16.48
CA VAL A 270 3.52 0.82 -16.07
C VAL A 270 2.49 1.91 -16.38
N HIS A 271 2.88 3.16 -16.33
CA HIS A 271 2.01 4.28 -16.68
C HIS A 271 1.92 4.46 -18.19
N ARG A 272 0.68 4.63 -18.70
CA ARG A 272 0.39 4.65 -20.15
C ARG A 272 1.19 5.67 -20.95
N TYR A 273 1.54 6.80 -20.36
CA TYR A 273 2.31 7.85 -21.05
C TYR A 273 3.82 7.59 -21.06
N ASN A 274 4.28 6.60 -20.32
CA ASN A 274 5.71 6.23 -20.23
C ASN A 274 6.05 4.94 -21.01
N ILE A 275 5.10 4.43 -21.80
CA ILE A 275 5.27 3.23 -22.61
C ILE A 275 5.41 3.67 -24.06
N ALA A 276 6.50 3.25 -24.70
CA ALA A 276 6.72 3.45 -26.12
C ALA A 276 5.89 2.47 -26.97
#